data_738fa79464a47076b9dd34567e3a59a7
#
_entry.id   738fa79464a47076b9dd34567e3a59a7
#
_cell.length_a   1.000
_cell.length_b   1.000
_cell.length_c   1.000
_cell.angle_alpha   90.00
_cell.angle_beta   90.00
_cell.angle_gamma   90.00
#
_symmetry.space_group_name_H-M   'P 1'
#
loop_
_entity.id
_entity.type
_entity.pdbx_description
1 polymer ?
#
loop_
_entity_poly.entity_id
_entity_poly.type
_entity_poly.pdbx_seq_one_letter_code
_entity_poly.pdbx_strand_id
1 'polypeptide(L)'
;MAMEFDLIPQATLVQANGHSETVDIRTSATRTFFCILQISDQIEQESVDVSIWGSADGENWGTHPILKLPQQFYRGETRAVLDLSLLPQVNFIRAGWELNRWGRVAPLPMFVLGLHLQEIPAMPARVPQVQVSAT
;
A
#
# COMPACT_ATOMS: atom_id res chain seq x y z
N MET A 1 1.08 -3.14 -20.66
CA MET A 1 2.10 -3.48 -19.69
C MET A 1 1.65 -3.15 -18.29
N ALA A 2 1.88 -4.03 -17.35
CA ALA A 2 1.43 -3.82 -15.97
C ALA A 2 2.29 -2.77 -15.27
N MET A 3 1.65 -1.96 -14.41
CA MET A 3 2.36 -0.98 -13.60
C MET A 3 3.04 -1.66 -12.42
N GLU A 4 4.22 -1.21 -12.08
CA GLU A 4 4.93 -1.68 -10.91
C GLU A 4 5.77 -0.54 -10.38
N PHE A 5 5.65 -0.24 -9.08
CA PHE A 5 6.35 0.91 -8.49
C PHE A 5 6.39 0.78 -6.97
N ASP A 6 7.29 1.55 -6.36
CA ASP A 6 7.32 1.69 -4.92
C ASP A 6 6.53 2.94 -4.53
N LEU A 7 5.41 2.73 -3.84
CA LEU A 7 4.63 3.85 -3.33
C LEU A 7 5.36 4.53 -2.17
N ILE A 8 6.04 3.72 -1.36
CA ILE A 8 7.04 4.21 -0.41
C ILE A 8 8.35 3.55 -0.85
N PRO A 9 9.39 4.32 -1.21
CA PRO A 9 10.66 3.72 -1.61
C PRO A 9 11.20 2.78 -0.55
N GLN A 10 11.85 1.72 -0.96
CA GLN A 10 12.39 0.72 -0.04
C GLN A 10 13.44 1.36 0.85
N ALA A 11 13.47 0.92 2.11
CA ALA A 11 14.42 1.40 3.12
C ALA A 11 14.25 2.90 3.42
N THR A 12 13.01 3.38 3.39
CA THR A 12 12.70 4.75 3.80
C THR A 12 12.65 4.82 5.33
N LEU A 13 13.41 5.73 5.90
CA LEU A 13 13.39 5.98 7.34
C LEU A 13 12.22 6.91 7.67
N VAL A 14 11.32 6.46 8.55
CA VAL A 14 10.21 7.29 9.01
C VAL A 14 10.30 7.45 10.53
N GLN A 15 10.20 8.69 10.99
CA GLN A 15 10.33 9.05 12.40
C GLN A 15 9.18 9.92 12.88
N ALA A 16 8.25 10.23 11.99
CA ALA A 16 7.05 11.03 12.28
C ALA A 16 5.97 10.64 11.30
N ASN A 17 4.73 10.97 11.64
CA ASN A 17 3.60 10.74 10.74
C ASN A 17 3.82 11.51 9.44
N GLY A 18 3.39 10.93 8.33
CA GLY A 18 3.59 11.55 7.04
C GLY A 18 2.91 10.79 5.91
N HIS A 19 3.28 11.17 4.70
CA HIS A 19 2.73 10.50 3.52
C HIS A 19 3.78 10.50 2.42
N SER A 20 3.58 9.59 1.47
CA SER A 20 4.46 9.45 0.31
C SER A 20 4.12 10.49 -0.76
N GLU A 21 4.89 10.46 -1.82
CA GLU A 21 4.56 11.20 -3.02
C GLU A 21 3.34 10.59 -3.70
N THR A 22 2.68 11.39 -4.50
CA THR A 22 1.49 10.99 -5.23
C THR A 22 1.89 10.23 -6.49
N VAL A 23 1.18 9.15 -6.77
CA VAL A 23 1.37 8.36 -7.98
C VAL A 23 0.10 8.40 -8.81
N ASP A 24 0.25 8.67 -10.09
CA ASP A 24 -0.84 8.68 -11.07
C ASP A 24 -1.06 7.26 -11.55
N ILE A 25 -2.27 6.72 -11.32
CA ILE A 25 -2.58 5.34 -11.69
C ILE A 25 -3.57 5.26 -12.84
N ARG A 26 -3.78 6.35 -13.58
CA ARG A 26 -4.76 6.39 -14.66
C ARG A 26 -4.43 5.46 -15.81
N THR A 27 -3.16 5.10 -15.98
CA THR A 27 -2.77 4.18 -17.06
C THR A 27 -2.92 2.71 -16.67
N SER A 28 -3.31 2.41 -15.42
CA SER A 28 -3.50 1.03 -15.01
C SER A 28 -4.70 0.43 -15.72
N ALA A 29 -4.53 -0.74 -16.31
CA ALA A 29 -5.58 -1.43 -17.04
C ALA A 29 -6.55 -2.12 -16.09
N THR A 30 -6.05 -2.80 -15.08
CA THR A 30 -6.88 -3.61 -14.18
C THR A 30 -7.30 -2.85 -12.93
N ARG A 31 -6.56 -1.81 -12.56
CA ARG A 31 -6.82 -0.99 -11.37
C ARG A 31 -6.81 -1.82 -10.09
N THR A 32 -6.07 -2.92 -10.10
CA THR A 32 -5.95 -3.83 -8.96
C THR A 32 -4.46 -4.11 -8.75
N PHE A 33 -4.01 -3.94 -7.51
CA PHE A 33 -2.59 -4.01 -7.19
C PHE A 33 -2.31 -4.95 -6.04
N PHE A 34 -1.25 -5.70 -6.15
CA PHE A 34 -0.70 -6.48 -5.06
C PHE A 34 0.29 -5.60 -4.30
N CYS A 35 0.07 -5.45 -3.00
CA CYS A 35 0.84 -4.54 -2.18
C CYS A 35 1.71 -5.32 -1.22
N ILE A 36 2.99 -4.97 -1.12
CA ILE A 36 3.92 -5.60 -0.19
C ILE A 36 4.55 -4.51 0.66
N LEU A 37 4.21 -4.53 1.96
CA LEU A 37 4.83 -3.64 2.94
C LEU A 37 6.01 -4.38 3.55
N GLN A 38 7.20 -3.83 3.38
CA GLN A 38 8.43 -4.43 3.89
C GLN A 38 9.00 -3.54 4.99
N ILE A 39 9.09 -4.05 6.21
CA ILE A 39 9.74 -3.37 7.32
C ILE A 39 11.07 -4.03 7.53
N SER A 40 12.15 -3.29 7.31
CA SER A 40 13.51 -3.83 7.39
C SER A 40 14.20 -3.50 8.71
N ASP A 41 13.74 -2.47 9.42
CA ASP A 41 14.26 -2.14 10.72
C ASP A 41 13.22 -1.40 11.54
N GLN A 42 13.36 -1.47 12.88
CA GLN A 42 12.43 -0.83 13.81
C GLN A 42 13.07 -0.82 15.20
N ILE A 43 12.49 -0.04 16.12
CA ILE A 43 12.87 -0.10 17.53
C ILE A 43 11.69 -0.66 18.33
N GLU A 44 11.94 -1.00 19.59
CA GLU A 44 10.94 -1.63 20.44
C GLU A 44 9.89 -0.64 20.92
N GLN A 45 8.72 -1.15 21.27
CA GLN A 45 7.63 -0.41 21.91
C GLN A 45 7.09 0.70 21.02
N GLU A 46 6.91 0.39 19.77
CA GLU A 46 6.27 1.28 18.81
C GLU A 46 5.50 0.49 17.77
N SER A 47 4.63 1.16 17.05
CA SER A 47 3.89 0.56 15.95
C SER A 47 3.77 1.55 14.82
N VAL A 48 3.51 1.03 13.62
CA VAL A 48 3.22 1.83 12.44
C VAL A 48 1.94 1.35 11.78
N ASP A 49 1.09 2.30 11.43
CA ASP A 49 -0.12 2.06 10.63
C ASP A 49 0.11 2.66 9.26
N VAL A 50 0.17 1.81 8.25
CA VAL A 50 0.35 2.25 6.87
C VAL A 50 -0.98 2.11 6.15
N SER A 51 -1.35 3.13 5.39
CA SER A 51 -2.61 3.14 4.65
C SER A 51 -2.37 3.73 3.27
N ILE A 52 -3.30 3.42 2.35
CA ILE A 52 -3.28 3.97 1.00
C ILE A 52 -4.50 4.84 0.82
N TRP A 53 -4.27 6.05 0.34
CA TRP A 53 -5.28 7.06 0.13
C TRP A 53 -5.47 7.30 -1.36
N GLY A 54 -6.68 7.63 -1.75
CA GLY A 54 -7.01 7.89 -3.15
C GLY A 54 -7.56 9.27 -3.36
N SER A 55 -7.40 9.79 -4.58
CA SER A 55 -7.88 11.10 -4.94
C SER A 55 -8.24 11.13 -6.41
N ALA A 56 -9.25 11.92 -6.76
CA ALA A 56 -9.62 12.12 -8.16
C ALA A 56 -8.71 13.15 -8.82
N ASP A 57 -8.26 14.15 -8.07
CA ASP A 57 -7.53 15.31 -8.61
C ASP A 57 -6.09 15.41 -8.10
N GLY A 58 -5.69 14.54 -7.18
CA GLY A 58 -4.35 14.57 -6.60
C GLY A 58 -4.18 15.59 -5.48
N GLU A 59 -5.25 16.27 -5.08
CA GLU A 59 -5.20 17.31 -4.05
C GLU A 59 -6.17 17.03 -2.90
N ASN A 60 -7.36 16.53 -3.21
CA ASN A 60 -8.35 16.20 -2.19
C ASN A 60 -8.30 14.71 -1.89
N TRP A 61 -7.91 14.39 -0.67
CA TRP A 61 -7.65 13.00 -0.28
C TRP A 61 -8.75 12.44 0.62
N GLY A 62 -9.74 13.24 0.97
CA GLY A 62 -10.83 12.79 1.81
C GLY A 62 -10.42 12.60 3.25
N THR A 63 -11.27 11.92 4.00
CA THR A 63 -11.08 11.73 5.43
C THR A 63 -10.77 10.30 5.82
N HIS A 64 -10.84 9.38 4.86
CA HIS A 64 -10.61 7.95 5.11
C HIS A 64 -9.71 7.36 4.04
N PRO A 65 -8.82 6.45 4.42
CA PRO A 65 -8.02 5.74 3.43
C PRO A 65 -8.89 4.75 2.65
N ILE A 66 -8.43 4.39 1.45
CA ILE A 66 -9.11 3.38 0.65
C ILE A 66 -8.63 1.98 1.00
N LEU A 67 -7.47 1.85 1.62
CA LEU A 67 -6.97 0.58 2.13
C LEU A 67 -6.13 0.86 3.37
N LYS A 68 -6.41 0.14 4.44
CA LYS A 68 -5.62 0.24 5.66
C LYS A 68 -4.95 -1.11 5.91
N LEU A 69 -3.63 -1.12 5.90
CA LEU A 69 -2.88 -2.33 6.18
C LEU A 69 -2.94 -2.65 7.68
N PRO A 70 -2.79 -3.92 8.07
CA PRO A 70 -2.75 -4.26 9.50
C PRO A 70 -1.59 -3.55 10.19
N GLN A 71 -1.83 -3.14 11.43
CA GLN A 71 -0.82 -2.47 12.24
C GLN A 71 0.41 -3.35 12.42
N GLN A 72 1.59 -2.78 12.29
CA GLN A 72 2.85 -3.52 12.35
C GLN A 72 3.70 -3.04 13.51
N PHE A 73 4.43 -3.98 14.10
CA PHE A 73 5.30 -3.74 15.26
C PHE A 73 6.74 -4.17 15.01
N TYR A 74 6.96 -5.07 14.05
CA TYR A 74 8.24 -5.74 13.89
C TYR A 74 8.64 -5.81 12.42
N ARG A 75 9.91 -6.13 12.21
CA ARG A 75 10.43 -6.41 10.87
C ARG A 75 9.62 -7.52 10.23
N GLY A 76 9.49 -7.43 8.93
CA GLY A 76 8.79 -8.46 8.19
C GLY A 76 8.05 -7.89 7.01
N GLU A 77 7.26 -8.76 6.41
CA GLU A 77 6.56 -8.46 5.18
C GLU A 77 5.07 -8.65 5.41
N THR A 78 4.29 -7.69 4.97
CA THR A 78 2.83 -7.72 5.03
C THR A 78 2.29 -7.53 3.62
N ARG A 79 1.30 -8.34 3.24
CA ARG A 79 0.74 -8.34 1.90
C ARG A 79 -0.73 -7.98 1.94
N ALA A 80 -1.18 -7.26 0.90
CA ALA A 80 -2.57 -6.87 0.78
C ALA A 80 -2.90 -6.64 -0.69
N VAL A 81 -4.19 -6.58 -1.00
CA VAL A 81 -4.65 -6.29 -2.35
C VAL A 81 -5.39 -4.96 -2.33
N LEU A 82 -5.00 -4.05 -3.22
CA LEU A 82 -5.70 -2.79 -3.43
C LEU A 82 -6.54 -2.94 -4.69
N ASP A 83 -7.85 -2.95 -4.53
CA ASP A 83 -8.79 -3.11 -5.64
C ASP A 83 -9.51 -1.80 -5.86
N LEU A 84 -9.20 -1.14 -6.98
CA LEU A 84 -9.81 0.13 -7.35
C LEU A 84 -10.86 -0.05 -8.45
N SER A 85 -11.22 -1.30 -8.77
CA SER A 85 -12.17 -1.55 -9.86
C SER A 85 -13.55 -0.97 -9.57
N LEU A 86 -13.92 -0.85 -8.30
CA LEU A 86 -15.20 -0.26 -7.90
C LEU A 86 -15.08 1.21 -7.50
N LEU A 87 -13.90 1.81 -7.69
CA LEU A 87 -13.65 3.22 -7.36
C LEU A 87 -13.09 3.93 -8.60
N PRO A 88 -13.89 4.05 -9.66
CA PRO A 88 -13.37 4.59 -10.93
C PRO A 88 -12.94 6.05 -10.84
N GLN A 89 -13.40 6.78 -9.83
CA GLN A 89 -13.02 8.19 -9.67
C GLN A 89 -11.61 8.37 -9.12
N VAL A 90 -10.99 7.30 -8.58
CA VAL A 90 -9.64 7.41 -8.03
C VAL A 90 -8.64 7.40 -9.18
N ASN A 91 -7.92 8.49 -9.36
CA ASN A 91 -6.90 8.65 -10.40
C ASN A 91 -5.49 8.72 -9.83
N PHE A 92 -5.37 9.06 -8.55
CA PHE A 92 -4.09 9.23 -7.87
C PHE A 92 -4.13 8.52 -6.54
N ILE A 93 -3.00 7.94 -6.14
CA ILE A 93 -2.88 7.31 -4.83
C ILE A 93 -1.60 7.79 -4.15
N ARG A 94 -1.62 7.73 -2.83
CA ARG A 94 -0.41 7.92 -2.02
C ARG A 94 -0.55 7.11 -0.74
N ALA A 95 0.58 6.80 -0.13
CA ALA A 95 0.60 6.11 1.15
C ALA A 95 0.64 7.13 2.28
N GLY A 96 0.03 6.77 3.40
CA GLY A 96 0.16 7.53 4.63
C GLY A 96 0.65 6.60 5.73
N TRP A 97 1.30 7.15 6.73
CA TRP A 97 1.73 6.35 7.87
C TRP A 97 1.59 7.14 9.16
N GLU A 98 1.21 6.41 10.22
CA GLU A 98 1.12 6.95 11.57
C GLU A 98 1.95 6.09 12.50
N LEU A 99 2.75 6.74 13.31
CA LEU A 99 3.60 6.07 14.28
C LEU A 99 3.02 6.27 15.67
N ASN A 100 3.01 5.19 16.44
CA ASN A 100 2.64 5.24 17.86
C ASN A 100 3.78 4.65 18.67
N ARG A 101 4.14 5.32 19.74
CA ARG A 101 5.25 4.90 20.58
C ARG A 101 4.80 4.98 22.04
N TRP A 102 5.03 3.90 22.77
CA TRP A 102 4.69 3.85 24.19
C TRP A 102 5.90 3.62 25.08
N GLY A 103 7.06 3.32 24.48
CA GLY A 103 8.30 3.17 25.22
C GLY A 103 9.21 4.36 25.05
N ARG A 104 10.34 4.33 25.78
CA ARG A 104 11.30 5.43 25.76
C ARG A 104 12.71 4.92 25.50
N VAL A 105 12.82 3.87 24.69
CA VAL A 105 14.09 3.23 24.38
C VAL A 105 14.97 4.17 23.56
N ALA A 106 14.35 4.98 22.70
CA ALA A 106 15.06 5.91 21.85
C ALA A 106 14.35 7.25 21.86
N PRO A 107 15.07 8.36 21.54
CA PRO A 107 14.45 9.69 21.56
C PRO A 107 13.36 9.87 20.54
N LEU A 108 13.42 9.17 19.41
CA LEU A 108 12.43 9.28 18.34
C LEU A 108 11.92 7.90 17.95
N PRO A 109 10.64 7.79 17.55
CA PRO A 109 10.18 6.56 16.92
C PRO A 109 10.94 6.34 15.62
N MET A 110 11.00 5.08 15.17
CA MET A 110 11.77 4.79 13.97
C MET A 110 11.30 3.49 13.34
N PHE A 111 10.94 3.58 12.06
CA PHE A 111 10.77 2.41 11.20
C PHE A 111 11.53 2.66 9.90
N VAL A 112 12.14 1.61 9.37
CA VAL A 112 12.69 1.63 8.02
C VAL A 112 11.82 0.72 7.18
N LEU A 113 11.13 1.28 6.20
CA LEU A 113 10.13 0.51 5.47
C LEU A 113 10.02 0.93 4.01
N GLY A 114 9.28 0.15 3.26
CA GLY A 114 8.93 0.43 1.88
C GLY A 114 7.61 -0.22 1.56
N LEU A 115 6.92 0.30 0.56
CA LEU A 115 5.64 -0.25 0.11
C LEU A 115 5.69 -0.38 -1.40
N HIS A 116 5.70 -1.63 -1.86
CA HIS A 116 5.77 -1.97 -3.28
C HIS A 116 4.40 -2.35 -3.79
N LEU A 117 4.02 -1.79 -4.94
CA LEU A 117 2.76 -2.11 -5.60
C LEU A 117 3.04 -2.70 -6.97
N GLN A 118 2.35 -3.79 -7.27
CA GLN A 118 2.44 -4.45 -8.56
C GLN A 118 1.05 -4.68 -9.10
N GLU A 119 0.77 -4.14 -10.28
CA GLU A 119 -0.53 -4.31 -10.90
C GLU A 119 -0.76 -5.78 -11.23
N ILE A 120 -1.93 -6.29 -10.84
CA ILE A 120 -2.32 -7.67 -11.13
C ILE A 120 -2.86 -7.70 -12.55
N PRO A 121 -2.32 -8.54 -13.43
CA PRO A 121 -2.80 -8.61 -14.82
C PRO A 121 -4.23 -9.12 -14.90
N ALA A 122 -4.92 -8.76 -15.97
CA ALA A 122 -6.28 -9.23 -16.20
C ALA A 122 -6.26 -10.76 -16.33
N MET A 123 -7.27 -11.39 -15.71
CA MET A 123 -7.41 -12.84 -15.83
C MET A 123 -7.89 -13.19 -17.25
N PRO A 124 -7.43 -14.31 -17.79
CA PRO A 124 -7.97 -14.78 -19.06
C PRO A 124 -9.47 -15.05 -18.96
N ALA A 125 -10.16 -14.77 -20.05
CA ALA A 125 -11.61 -14.92 -20.06
C ALA A 125 -12.08 -16.35 -19.87
N ARG A 126 -11.28 -17.35 -20.09
CA ARG A 126 -11.56 -18.62 -19.88
C ARG A 126 -11.96 -19.12 -18.72
N VAL A 127 -12.24 -18.93 -18.36
CA VAL A 127 -12.35 -19.37 -17.23
C VAL A 127 -12.77 -20.65 -17.17
N PRO A 128 -12.54 -20.97 -17.59
CA PRO A 128 -12.79 -21.91 -17.63
C PRO A 128 -13.02 -23.01 -17.15
N GLN A 129 -13.03 -22.57 -17.13
CA GLN A 129 -13.19 -23.25 -16.95
C GLN A 129 -13.56 -24.33 -16.70
N VAL A 130 -13.56 -24.23 -16.54
CA VAL A 130 -13.76 -25.02 -16.33
C VAL A 130 -14.41 -25.97 -16.69
N GLN A 131 -14.50 -25.78 -17.13
CA GLN A 131 -15.01 -26.46 -17.57
C GLN A 131 -14.92 -27.59 -17.66
N VAL A 132 -14.80 -27.38 -17.42
CA VAL A 132 -14.67 -28.18 -17.40
C VAL A 132 -15.07 -29.24 -17.32
N SER A 133 -15.09 -29.14 -17.33
CA SER A 133 -15.30 -29.94 -17.29
C SER A 133 -15.87 -30.87 -17.42
N ALA A 134 -16.06 -30.66 -17.53
CA ALA A 134 -16.60 -31.33 -17.70
C ALA A 134 -16.81 -32.34 -18.04
N THR A 135 -16.80 -32.52 -18.19
CA THR A 135 -16.99 -33.38 -18.50
C THR A 135 -16.86 -34.27 -18.77
#